data_4579815a9a194186bf090efdf2b02a3c
#
_entry.id   4579815a9a194186bf090efdf2b02a3c
#
_cell.length_a   1.000
_cell.length_b   1.000
_cell.length_c   1.000
_cell.angle_alpha   90.00
_cell.angle_beta   90.00
_cell.angle_gamma   90.00
#
_symmetry.space_group_name_H-M   'P 1'
#
loop_
_entity.id
_entity.type
_entity.pdbx_description
1 polymer ?
#
loop_
_entity_poly.entity_id
_entity_poly.type
_entity_poly.pdbx_seq_one_letter_code
_entity_poly.pdbx_strand_id
1 'polypeptide(L)'
;VAFFAAARQGRKDDAELGTGVWRRAHDRFRRGLDRYHQILEGIEDDDVYNELVAVADDLGAMLPRVRALCVRAQASSPSTGLDIPGALLQVHRALSRAGNTLATTAEAAAMTRLDGERWGIASAGLDNVRRRARLVADDVEEAERAMPGAE
;
A
#
# COMPACT_ATOMS: atom_id res chain seq x y z
N VAL A 1 -26.38 -2.30 9.18
CA VAL A 1 -25.31 -3.17 9.68
C VAL A 1 -23.96 -2.71 9.17
N ALA A 2 -23.79 -2.49 7.86
CA ALA A 2 -22.54 -2.01 7.28
C ALA A 2 -22.12 -0.63 7.82
N PHE A 3 -23.07 0.26 8.06
CA PHE A 3 -22.82 1.59 8.63
C PHE A 3 -22.20 1.49 10.03
N PHE A 4 -22.73 0.64 10.90
CA PHE A 4 -22.18 0.46 12.26
C PHE A 4 -20.82 -0.20 12.24
N ALA A 5 -20.58 -1.14 11.33
CA ALA A 5 -19.27 -1.77 11.18
C ALA A 5 -18.21 -0.76 10.72
N ALA A 6 -18.55 0.11 9.75
CA ALA A 6 -17.65 1.18 9.29
C ALA A 6 -17.35 2.19 10.39
N ALA A 7 -18.36 2.58 11.19
CA ALA A 7 -18.18 3.50 12.31
C ALA A 7 -17.30 2.89 13.40
N ARG A 8 -17.46 1.61 13.72
CA ARG A 8 -16.58 0.91 14.69
C ARG A 8 -15.15 0.84 14.19
N GLN A 9 -14.94 0.53 12.92
CA GLN A 9 -13.60 0.48 12.33
C GLN A 9 -12.95 1.86 12.36
N GLY A 10 -13.68 2.92 12.06
CA GLY A 10 -13.19 4.29 12.14
C GLY A 10 -12.73 4.66 13.54
N ARG A 11 -13.50 4.31 14.58
CA ARG A 11 -13.10 4.55 15.97
C ARG A 11 -11.88 3.73 16.38
N LYS A 12 -11.81 2.48 15.94
CA LYS A 12 -10.65 1.63 16.18
C LYS A 12 -9.40 2.22 15.52
N ASP A 13 -9.53 2.68 14.27
CA ASP A 13 -8.43 3.32 13.55
C ASP A 13 -7.98 4.60 14.24
N ASP A 14 -8.90 5.44 14.73
CA ASP A 14 -8.56 6.65 15.47
C ASP A 14 -7.79 6.32 16.74
N ALA A 15 -8.20 5.28 17.46
CA ALA A 15 -7.55 4.86 18.69
C ALA A 15 -6.16 4.27 18.45
N GLU A 16 -5.98 3.44 17.43
CA GLU A 16 -4.74 2.70 17.17
C GLU A 16 -3.75 3.47 16.30
N LEU A 17 -4.24 4.18 15.28
CA LEU A 17 -3.41 4.87 14.30
C LEU A 17 -3.28 6.36 14.56
N GLY A 18 -4.12 6.91 15.42
CA GLY A 18 -4.20 8.36 15.65
C GLY A 18 -4.80 9.08 14.45
N THR A 19 -4.56 10.40 14.39
CA THR A 19 -5.12 11.30 13.36
C THR A 19 -4.02 12.07 12.61
N GLY A 20 -2.76 11.68 12.80
CA GLY A 20 -1.61 12.36 12.23
C GLY A 20 -0.95 11.59 11.07
N VAL A 21 0.38 11.66 11.04
CA VAL A 21 1.18 11.14 9.90
C VAL A 21 1.09 9.62 9.76
N TRP A 22 0.96 8.88 10.87
CA TRP A 22 0.87 7.43 10.83
C TRP A 22 -0.45 6.96 10.24
N ARG A 23 -1.54 7.63 10.61
CA ARG A 23 -2.85 7.39 10.00
C ARG A 23 -2.84 7.67 8.50
N ARG A 24 -2.22 8.78 8.10
CA ARG A 24 -2.11 9.15 6.69
C ARG A 24 -1.29 8.15 5.90
N ALA A 25 -0.17 7.68 6.45
CA ALA A 25 0.68 6.67 5.80
C ALA A 25 -0.09 5.37 5.58
N HIS A 26 -0.80 4.89 6.60
CA HIS A 26 -1.63 3.70 6.50
C HIS A 26 -2.74 3.86 5.45
N ASP A 27 -3.49 4.94 5.53
CA ASP A 27 -4.64 5.16 4.66
C ASP A 27 -4.22 5.37 3.21
N ARG A 28 -3.06 5.99 2.99
CA ARG A 28 -2.50 6.13 1.64
C ARG A 28 -2.15 4.78 1.03
N PHE A 29 -1.54 3.89 1.81
CA PHE A 29 -1.23 2.54 1.34
C PHE A 29 -2.52 1.79 0.99
N ARG A 30 -3.52 1.85 1.87
CA ARG A 30 -4.83 1.22 1.63
C ARG A 30 -5.49 1.76 0.35
N ARG A 31 -5.48 3.08 0.14
CA ARG A 31 -6.03 3.68 -1.09
C ARG A 31 -5.30 3.21 -2.34
N GLY A 32 -3.99 3.03 -2.24
CA GLY A 32 -3.20 2.47 -3.34
C GLY A 32 -3.64 1.05 -3.70
N LEU A 33 -3.90 0.22 -2.70
CA LEU A 33 -4.45 -1.12 -2.91
C LEU A 33 -5.84 -1.07 -3.53
N ASP A 34 -6.72 -0.22 -3.02
CA ASP A 34 -8.07 -0.06 -3.56
C ASP A 34 -8.03 0.35 -5.04
N ARG A 35 -7.13 1.27 -5.37
CA ARG A 35 -6.92 1.70 -6.76
C ARG A 35 -6.45 0.55 -7.64
N TYR A 36 -5.51 -0.26 -7.16
CA TYR A 36 -5.03 -1.43 -7.90
C TYR A 36 -6.19 -2.40 -8.17
N HIS A 37 -7.00 -2.70 -7.15
CA HIS A 37 -8.16 -3.57 -7.32
C HIS A 37 -9.20 -3.01 -8.30
N GLN A 38 -9.43 -1.70 -8.31
CA GLN A 38 -10.32 -1.06 -9.30
C GLN A 38 -9.82 -1.28 -10.73
N ILE A 39 -8.51 -1.22 -10.92
CA ILE A 39 -7.92 -1.46 -12.25
C ILE A 39 -8.12 -2.92 -12.67
N LEU A 40 -7.99 -3.87 -11.74
CA LEU A 40 -8.26 -5.28 -12.03
C LEU A 40 -9.67 -5.53 -12.55
N GLU A 41 -10.66 -4.83 -12.01
CA GLU A 41 -12.07 -5.00 -12.40
C GLU A 41 -12.30 -4.72 -13.88
N GLY A 42 -11.45 -3.91 -14.52
CA GLY A 42 -11.56 -3.55 -15.92
C GLY A 42 -10.75 -4.42 -16.87
N ILE A 43 -10.04 -5.44 -16.39
CA ILE A 43 -9.21 -6.30 -17.23
C ILE A 43 -10.04 -7.47 -17.76
N GLU A 44 -10.12 -7.58 -19.08
CA GLU A 44 -10.94 -8.58 -19.77
C GLU A 44 -10.17 -9.85 -20.13
N ASP A 45 -8.85 -9.73 -20.38
CA ASP A 45 -8.01 -10.88 -20.71
C ASP A 45 -7.73 -11.71 -19.45
N ASP A 46 -8.11 -12.98 -19.46
CA ASP A 46 -8.00 -13.88 -18.30
C ASP A 46 -6.55 -14.11 -17.87
N ASP A 47 -5.63 -14.25 -18.80
CA ASP A 47 -4.23 -14.49 -18.49
C ASP A 47 -3.59 -13.27 -17.82
N VAL A 48 -3.86 -12.08 -18.36
CA VAL A 48 -3.41 -10.81 -17.77
C VAL A 48 -4.04 -10.62 -16.39
N TYR A 49 -5.33 -10.88 -16.27
CA TYR A 49 -6.04 -10.78 -14.99
C TYR A 49 -5.40 -11.69 -13.93
N ASN A 50 -5.17 -12.96 -14.26
CA ASN A 50 -4.60 -13.91 -13.32
C ASN A 50 -3.20 -13.51 -12.85
N GLU A 51 -2.37 -12.99 -13.76
CA GLU A 51 -1.04 -12.49 -13.41
C GLU A 51 -1.10 -11.28 -12.48
N LEU A 52 -2.01 -10.35 -12.75
CA LEU A 52 -2.16 -9.15 -11.93
C LEU A 52 -2.85 -9.44 -10.58
N VAL A 53 -3.72 -10.45 -10.51
CA VAL A 53 -4.30 -10.92 -9.24
C VAL A 53 -3.21 -11.50 -8.33
N ALA A 54 -2.26 -12.26 -8.86
CA ALA A 54 -1.14 -12.77 -8.07
C ALA A 54 -0.34 -11.63 -7.42
N VAL A 55 -0.13 -10.54 -8.17
CA VAL A 55 0.51 -9.33 -7.62
C VAL A 55 -0.38 -8.67 -6.55
N ALA A 56 -1.70 -8.62 -6.78
CA ALA A 56 -2.65 -8.09 -5.80
C ALA A 56 -2.59 -8.83 -4.46
N ASP A 57 -2.44 -10.16 -4.51
CA ASP A 57 -2.33 -10.98 -3.30
C ASP A 57 -1.05 -10.63 -2.52
N ASP A 58 0.07 -10.47 -3.21
CA ASP A 58 1.34 -10.07 -2.61
C ASP A 58 1.24 -8.67 -1.98
N LEU A 59 0.68 -7.71 -2.70
CA LEU A 59 0.49 -6.35 -2.21
C LEU A 59 -0.47 -6.31 -1.01
N GLY A 60 -1.56 -7.07 -1.10
CA GLY A 60 -2.57 -7.14 -0.03
C GLY A 60 -2.01 -7.71 1.26
N ALA A 61 -1.08 -8.66 1.17
CA ALA A 61 -0.41 -9.25 2.34
C ALA A 61 0.45 -8.23 3.10
N MET A 62 0.83 -7.12 2.47
CA MET A 62 1.62 -6.07 3.10
C MET A 62 0.78 -5.12 3.96
N LEU A 63 -0.53 -5.00 3.71
CA LEU A 63 -1.37 -4.04 4.45
C LEU A 63 -1.39 -4.30 5.96
N PRO A 64 -1.55 -5.53 6.45
CA PRO A 64 -1.45 -5.79 7.89
C PRO A 64 -0.08 -5.43 8.47
N ARG A 65 0.99 -5.60 7.70
CA ARG A 65 2.35 -5.23 8.12
C ARG A 65 2.50 -3.72 8.23
N VAL A 66 2.00 -2.98 7.24
CA VAL A 66 1.98 -1.51 7.26
C VAL A 66 1.14 -1.01 8.44
N ARG A 67 -0.02 -1.62 8.67
CA ARG A 67 -0.86 -1.27 9.82
C ARG A 67 -0.13 -1.49 11.14
N ALA A 68 0.50 -2.65 11.31
CA ALA A 68 1.26 -2.97 12.52
C ALA A 68 2.37 -1.94 12.79
N LEU A 69 3.09 -1.53 11.75
CA LEU A 69 4.12 -0.49 11.85
C LEU A 69 3.52 0.86 12.30
N CYS A 70 2.42 1.27 11.69
CA CYS A 70 1.78 2.55 12.00
C CYS A 70 1.20 2.54 13.41
N VAL A 71 0.63 1.42 13.87
CA VAL A 71 0.14 1.25 15.24
C VAL A 71 1.28 1.38 16.25
N ARG A 72 2.40 0.69 16.00
CA ARG A 72 3.59 0.78 16.87
C ARG A 72 4.21 2.17 16.86
N ALA A 73 4.26 2.80 15.69
CA ALA A 73 4.79 4.16 15.56
C ALA A 73 3.92 5.17 16.33
N GLN A 74 2.61 5.06 16.22
CA GLN A 74 1.69 5.92 16.97
C GLN A 74 1.81 5.72 18.48
N ALA A 75 2.01 4.47 18.92
CA ALA A 75 2.17 4.17 20.35
C ALA A 75 3.46 4.77 20.92
N SER A 76 4.56 4.73 20.18
CA SER A 76 5.87 5.22 20.66
C SER A 76 6.14 6.68 20.34
N SER A 77 5.61 7.20 19.25
CA SER A 77 5.83 8.58 18.78
C SER A 77 4.53 9.14 18.22
N PRO A 78 3.57 9.47 19.08
CA PRO A 78 2.24 9.91 18.64
C PRO A 78 2.29 11.12 17.71
N SER A 79 1.40 11.14 16.72
CA SER A 79 1.24 12.24 15.79
C SER A 79 -0.25 12.57 15.64
N THR A 80 -0.57 13.86 15.72
CA THR A 80 -1.94 14.37 15.52
C THR A 80 -2.04 15.37 14.38
N GLY A 81 -0.91 15.77 13.80
CA GLY A 81 -0.84 16.78 12.75
C GLY A 81 0.01 16.30 11.58
N LEU A 82 0.71 17.25 10.95
CA LEU A 82 1.54 17.02 9.78
C LEU A 82 3.02 16.81 10.11
N ASP A 83 3.41 17.13 11.33
CA ASP A 83 4.79 17.03 11.75
C ASP A 83 5.18 15.55 11.94
N ILE A 84 6.33 15.19 11.37
CA ILE A 84 6.85 13.83 11.46
C ILE A 84 7.72 13.74 12.72
N PRO A 85 7.38 12.83 13.68
CA PRO A 85 8.24 12.64 14.84
C PRO A 85 9.66 12.26 14.43
N GLY A 86 10.65 13.03 14.88
CA GLY A 86 12.05 12.88 14.46
C GLY A 86 12.64 11.52 14.78
N ALA A 87 12.23 10.91 15.91
CA ALA A 87 12.70 9.60 16.31
C ALA A 87 12.35 8.50 15.31
N LEU A 88 11.30 8.66 14.52
CA LEU A 88 10.84 7.68 13.53
C LEU A 88 10.84 8.22 12.11
N LEU A 89 11.71 9.19 11.82
CA LEU A 89 11.80 9.82 10.50
C LEU A 89 12.08 8.78 9.40
N GLN A 90 12.97 7.83 9.65
CA GLN A 90 13.32 6.83 8.64
C GLN A 90 12.18 5.84 8.39
N VAL A 91 11.43 5.48 9.43
CA VAL A 91 10.22 4.66 9.28
C VAL A 91 9.21 5.38 8.38
N HIS A 92 8.97 6.65 8.65
CA HIS A 92 8.03 7.45 7.85
C HIS A 92 8.48 7.58 6.41
N ARG A 93 9.77 7.81 6.17
CA ARG A 93 10.33 7.90 4.81
C ARG A 93 10.12 6.61 4.02
N ALA A 94 10.41 5.47 4.63
CA ALA A 94 10.22 4.17 3.97
C ALA A 94 8.74 3.89 3.68
N LEU A 95 7.84 4.19 4.63
CA LEU A 95 6.40 4.06 4.41
C LEU A 95 5.89 4.98 3.30
N SER A 96 6.41 6.20 3.22
CA SER A 96 6.06 7.15 2.15
C SER A 96 6.50 6.64 0.79
N ARG A 97 7.72 6.09 0.70
CA ARG A 97 8.19 5.46 -0.54
C ARG A 97 7.31 4.28 -0.93
N ALA A 98 6.95 3.42 0.04
CA ALA A 98 6.07 2.28 -0.21
C ALA A 98 4.73 2.74 -0.81
N GLY A 99 4.12 3.78 -0.24
CA GLY A 99 2.88 4.35 -0.76
C GLY A 99 3.04 4.92 -2.17
N ASN A 100 4.14 5.64 -2.44
CA ASN A 100 4.45 6.18 -3.76
C ASN A 100 4.66 5.06 -4.78
N THR A 101 5.43 4.05 -4.43
CA THR A 101 5.73 2.93 -5.32
C THR A 101 4.46 2.11 -5.60
N LEU A 102 3.59 1.96 -4.59
CA LEU A 102 2.29 1.29 -4.79
C LEU A 102 1.42 2.07 -5.78
N ALA A 103 1.37 3.39 -5.67
CA ALA A 103 0.63 4.23 -6.62
C ALA A 103 1.17 4.05 -8.05
N THR A 104 2.49 4.03 -8.22
CA THR A 104 3.09 3.81 -9.55
C THR A 104 2.90 2.37 -10.03
N THR A 105 2.81 1.40 -9.13
CA THR A 105 2.46 0.00 -9.48
C THR A 105 1.04 -0.07 -10.05
N ALA A 106 0.09 0.63 -9.43
CA ALA A 106 -1.28 0.71 -9.93
C ALA A 106 -1.35 1.38 -11.31
N GLU A 107 -0.59 2.46 -11.52
CA GLU A 107 -0.49 3.10 -12.83
C GLU A 107 0.10 2.16 -13.88
N ALA A 108 1.13 1.39 -13.53
CA ALA A 108 1.73 0.40 -14.42
C ALA A 108 0.71 -0.69 -14.80
N ALA A 109 -0.13 -1.12 -13.87
CA ALA A 109 -1.22 -2.07 -14.14
C ALA A 109 -2.25 -1.47 -15.11
N ALA A 110 -2.61 -0.20 -14.92
CA ALA A 110 -3.52 0.51 -15.84
C ALA A 110 -2.94 0.62 -17.25
N MET A 111 -1.65 0.92 -17.38
CA MET A 111 -0.96 0.97 -18.68
C MET A 111 -0.91 -0.41 -19.33
N THR A 112 -0.65 -1.45 -18.57
CA THR A 112 -0.65 -2.84 -19.05
C THR A 112 -2.01 -3.21 -19.62
N ARG A 113 -3.09 -2.82 -18.96
CA ARG A 113 -4.44 -3.00 -19.45
C ARG A 113 -4.67 -2.30 -20.79
N LEU A 114 -4.28 -1.02 -20.88
CA LEU A 114 -4.45 -0.24 -22.12
C LEU A 114 -3.63 -0.83 -23.27
N ASP A 115 -2.40 -1.19 -23.03
CA ASP A 115 -1.53 -1.78 -24.05
C ASP A 115 -2.05 -3.13 -24.53
N GLY A 116 -2.60 -3.93 -23.63
CA GLY A 116 -3.24 -5.20 -23.96
C GLY A 116 -4.46 -5.01 -24.85
N GLU A 117 -5.32 -4.04 -24.52
CA GLU A 117 -6.52 -3.72 -25.30
C GLU A 117 -6.19 -3.16 -26.67
N ARG A 118 -5.16 -2.31 -26.78
CA ARG A 118 -4.80 -1.64 -28.04
C ARG A 118 -3.93 -2.48 -28.95
N TRP A 119 -2.95 -3.20 -28.38
CA TRP A 119 -1.87 -3.79 -29.14
C TRP A 119 -1.78 -5.31 -28.98
N GLY A 120 -2.56 -5.90 -28.07
CA GLY A 120 -2.48 -7.32 -27.72
C GLY A 120 -1.18 -7.72 -27.05
N ILE A 121 -0.40 -6.77 -26.51
CA ILE A 121 0.92 -6.99 -25.91
C ILE A 121 0.89 -6.52 -24.47
N ALA A 122 0.93 -7.46 -23.54
CA ALA A 122 0.92 -7.14 -22.11
C ALA A 122 2.19 -7.59 -21.37
N SER A 123 3.05 -8.41 -21.95
CA SER A 123 4.17 -9.08 -21.25
C SER A 123 5.17 -8.10 -20.62
N ALA A 124 5.59 -7.07 -21.35
CA ALA A 124 6.52 -6.06 -20.82
C ALA A 124 5.90 -5.25 -19.68
N GLY A 125 4.61 -4.94 -19.80
CA GLY A 125 3.85 -4.25 -18.75
C GLY A 125 3.72 -5.10 -17.49
N LEU A 126 3.44 -6.39 -17.64
CA LEU A 126 3.38 -7.34 -16.52
C LEU A 126 4.71 -7.43 -15.78
N ASP A 127 5.82 -7.48 -16.48
CA ASP A 127 7.15 -7.48 -15.87
C ASP A 127 7.42 -6.19 -15.09
N ASN A 128 6.99 -5.06 -15.63
CA ASN A 128 7.10 -3.76 -14.95
C ASN A 128 6.26 -3.73 -13.67
N VAL A 129 5.02 -4.23 -13.72
CA VAL A 129 4.15 -4.32 -12.53
C VAL A 129 4.80 -5.18 -11.46
N ARG A 130 5.29 -6.36 -11.81
CA ARG A 130 5.97 -7.27 -10.87
C ARG A 130 7.19 -6.63 -10.23
N ARG A 131 8.01 -5.95 -11.02
CA ARG A 131 9.21 -5.27 -10.52
C ARG A 131 8.86 -4.17 -9.52
N ARG A 132 7.84 -3.35 -9.83
CA ARG A 132 7.39 -2.29 -8.93
C ARG A 132 6.78 -2.86 -7.65
N ALA A 133 6.03 -3.95 -7.73
CA ALA A 133 5.48 -4.62 -6.56
C ALA A 133 6.60 -5.13 -5.62
N ARG A 134 7.70 -5.65 -6.18
CA ARG A 134 8.87 -6.03 -5.37
C ARG A 134 9.49 -4.84 -4.66
N LEU A 135 9.54 -3.66 -5.31
CA LEU A 135 10.03 -2.44 -4.68
C LEU A 135 9.12 -2.00 -3.52
N VAL A 136 7.81 -2.18 -3.64
CA VAL A 136 6.88 -1.92 -2.52
C VAL A 136 7.23 -2.82 -1.33
N ALA A 137 7.46 -4.11 -1.58
CA ALA A 137 7.85 -5.06 -0.53
C ALA A 137 9.17 -4.66 0.13
N ASP A 138 10.15 -4.25 -0.65
CA ASP A 138 11.46 -3.80 -0.15
C ASP A 138 11.31 -2.57 0.74
N ASP A 139 10.46 -1.61 0.34
CA ASP A 139 10.22 -0.40 1.11
C ASP A 139 9.51 -0.70 2.44
N VAL A 140 8.53 -1.61 2.44
CA VAL A 140 7.86 -2.04 3.68
C VAL A 140 8.85 -2.74 4.60
N GLU A 141 9.68 -3.61 4.07
CA GLU A 141 10.72 -4.31 4.82
C GLU A 141 11.74 -3.33 5.41
N GLU A 142 12.13 -2.32 4.66
CA GLU A 142 13.02 -1.26 5.15
C GLU A 142 12.39 -0.49 6.31
N ALA A 143 11.10 -0.17 6.22
CA ALA A 143 10.37 0.47 7.31
C ALA A 143 10.37 -0.40 8.57
N GLU A 144 10.16 -1.70 8.41
CA GLU A 144 10.23 -2.66 9.52
C GLU A 144 11.61 -2.70 10.16
N ARG A 145 12.68 -2.71 9.36
CA ARG A 145 14.05 -2.69 9.87
C ARG A 145 14.40 -1.38 10.58
N ALA A 146 13.86 -0.26 10.11
CA ALA A 146 14.10 1.05 10.71
C ALA A 146 13.35 1.24 12.04
N MET A 147 12.36 0.41 12.32
CA MET A 147 11.58 0.51 13.57
C MET A 147 12.43 0.05 14.74
N PRO A 148 12.60 0.89 15.80
CA PRO A 148 13.38 0.49 16.97
C PRO A 148 12.80 -0.77 17.64
N GLY A 149 13.68 -1.65 18.10
CA GLY A 149 13.29 -2.92 18.72
C GLY A 149 12.99 -4.04 17.73
N ALA A 150 13.14 -3.80 16.42
CA ALA A 150 13.11 -4.88 15.42
C ALA A 150 14.45 -5.62 15.45
N GLU A 151 14.41 -6.94 15.71
CA GLU A 151 15.56 -7.84 15.64
C GLU A 151 15.43 -8.84 14.50
#